data_424b31580230f825e92ebfac1cc37599
#
_entry.id   424b31580230f825e92ebfac1cc37599
#
_cell.length_a   1.000
_cell.length_b   1.000
_cell.length_c   1.000
_cell.angle_alpha   90.00
_cell.angle_beta   90.00
_cell.angle_gamma   90.00
#
_symmetry.space_group_name_H-M   'P 1'
#
loop_
_entity.id
_entity.type
_entity.pdbx_description
1 polymer ?
#
loop_
_entity_poly.entity_id
_entity_poly.type
_entity_poly.pdbx_seq_one_letter_code
_entity_poly.pdbx_strand_id
1 'polypeptide(L)'
;AEDLHSGSRAAIVGGITSVFEMPNTNPPTTNFEEFQKKISLGKRMYCNHAFYFGATAENYQLLEKLKDLNGCCGIKLFAGSSTGNLLVDKEDDIEKVFKHASKVVAVHSEDEEILKLRKKLIEKGNVKTHPIWRNEEVAISSTRKIVKIAKRLNKKAHILHVTTKEEVDFLSQNKGNITFEITPQHLTMYAPDCYDKLGSYAQMNPPIRDKSHYERLWYAVRNNYNDT
;
A
#
# COMPACT_ATOMS: atom_id res chain seq x y z
N ALA A 1 -11.85 14.51 10.56
CA ALA A 1 -10.76 13.60 10.22
C ALA A 1 -10.65 12.56 11.34
N GLU A 2 -10.31 11.33 10.99
CA GLU A 2 -10.08 10.25 11.94
C GLU A 2 -8.73 10.45 12.66
N ASP A 3 -8.69 10.09 13.94
CA ASP A 3 -7.46 10.03 14.73
C ASP A 3 -7.21 8.58 15.22
N LEU A 4 -6.05 8.34 15.85
CA LEU A 4 -5.70 6.99 16.33
C LEU A 4 -6.68 6.46 17.39
N HIS A 5 -7.27 7.34 18.18
CA HIS A 5 -8.25 6.96 19.19
C HIS A 5 -9.59 6.53 18.56
N SER A 6 -10.15 7.35 17.66
CA SER A 6 -11.42 7.05 16.98
C SER A 6 -11.27 5.87 16.00
N GLY A 7 -10.16 5.81 15.24
CA GLY A 7 -9.88 4.73 14.31
C GLY A 7 -9.69 3.38 14.99
N SER A 8 -8.94 3.33 16.10
CA SER A 8 -8.79 2.09 16.88
C SER A 8 -10.09 1.62 17.53
N ARG A 9 -10.95 2.56 17.95
CA ARG A 9 -12.29 2.24 18.45
C ARG A 9 -13.15 1.62 17.35
N ALA A 10 -13.14 2.19 16.15
CA ALA A 10 -13.86 1.65 15.01
C ALA A 10 -13.32 0.24 14.62
N ALA A 11 -12.00 0.03 14.66
CA ALA A 11 -11.37 -1.26 14.41
C ALA A 11 -11.89 -2.34 15.37
N ILE A 12 -11.91 -2.07 16.68
CA ILE A 12 -12.44 -3.01 17.70
C ILE A 12 -13.92 -3.34 17.45
N VAL A 13 -14.73 -2.33 17.15
CA VAL A 13 -16.16 -2.54 16.83
C VAL A 13 -16.33 -3.41 15.57
N GLY A 14 -15.42 -3.28 14.61
CA GLY A 14 -15.37 -4.12 13.41
C GLY A 14 -14.73 -5.52 13.61
N GLY A 15 -14.32 -5.88 14.84
CA GLY A 15 -13.70 -7.17 15.15
C GLY A 15 -12.19 -7.22 14.90
N ILE A 16 -11.55 -6.08 14.62
CA ILE A 16 -10.11 -5.98 14.38
C ILE A 16 -9.38 -5.76 15.70
N THR A 17 -8.48 -6.66 16.05
CA THR A 17 -7.74 -6.64 17.32
C THR A 17 -6.35 -6.01 17.22
N SER A 18 -5.84 -5.81 16.03
CA SER A 18 -4.50 -5.26 15.78
C SER A 18 -4.51 -4.40 14.51
N VAL A 19 -3.83 -3.25 14.54
CA VAL A 19 -3.70 -2.35 13.39
C VAL A 19 -2.24 -1.92 13.19
N PHE A 20 -1.84 -1.75 11.93
CA PHE A 20 -0.54 -1.20 11.53
C PHE A 20 -0.76 0.10 10.77
N GLU A 21 -0.42 1.22 11.41
CA GLU A 21 -0.71 2.53 10.82
C GLU A 21 0.35 2.96 9.82
N MET A 22 -0.10 3.54 8.71
CA MET A 22 0.73 4.03 7.62
C MET A 22 1.38 5.40 7.93
N PRO A 23 2.55 5.72 7.32
CA PRO A 23 3.32 6.93 7.65
C PRO A 23 2.83 8.20 6.96
N ASN A 24 1.84 8.12 6.06
CA ASN A 24 1.35 9.26 5.26
C ASN A 24 0.40 10.17 6.05
N THR A 25 0.82 10.60 7.19
CA THR A 25 0.14 11.52 8.11
C THR A 25 0.67 12.94 7.96
N ASN A 26 0.14 13.87 8.71
CA ASN A 26 0.64 15.25 8.78
C ASN A 26 1.07 15.60 10.21
N PRO A 27 2.38 15.70 10.48
CA PRO A 27 3.51 15.45 9.57
C PRO A 27 3.68 13.96 9.21
N PRO A 28 4.39 13.63 8.09
CA PRO A 28 4.66 12.24 7.72
C PRO A 28 5.70 11.61 8.66
N THR A 29 5.56 10.30 8.92
CA THR A 29 6.45 9.57 9.84
C THR A 29 7.69 9.08 9.10
N THR A 30 8.63 9.97 8.80
CA THR A 30 9.85 9.71 8.00
C THR A 30 11.16 9.91 8.75
N ASN A 31 11.09 10.19 10.04
CA ASN A 31 12.22 10.34 10.94
C ASN A 31 11.89 9.80 12.35
N PHE A 32 12.91 9.64 13.18
CA PHE A 32 12.72 9.06 14.52
C PHE A 32 11.92 9.95 15.47
N GLU A 33 12.00 11.27 15.33
CA GLU A 33 11.23 12.21 16.16
C GLU A 33 9.73 12.03 15.93
N GLU A 34 9.28 12.06 14.67
CA GLU A 34 7.88 11.85 14.32
C GLU A 34 7.40 10.44 14.66
N PHE A 35 8.29 9.45 14.55
CA PHE A 35 7.99 8.08 14.97
C PHE A 35 7.73 7.99 16.48
N GLN A 36 8.56 8.63 17.32
CA GLN A 36 8.36 8.66 18.77
C GLN A 36 7.09 9.43 19.18
N LYS A 37 6.75 10.49 18.47
CA LYS A 37 5.46 11.18 18.67
C LYS A 37 4.28 10.22 18.43
N LYS A 38 4.32 9.41 17.36
CA LYS A 38 3.29 8.39 17.08
C LYS A 38 3.21 7.32 18.15
N ILE A 39 4.33 6.78 18.61
CA ILE A 39 4.36 5.86 19.75
C ILE A 39 3.64 6.46 20.96
N SER A 40 3.88 7.73 21.23
CA SER A 40 3.22 8.44 22.35
C SER A 40 1.72 8.59 22.14
N LEU A 41 1.29 8.90 20.92
CA LEU A 41 -0.14 8.98 20.56
C LEU A 41 -0.81 7.61 20.60
N GLY A 42 -0.10 6.55 20.23
CA GLY A 42 -0.59 5.17 20.23
C GLY A 42 -1.03 4.66 21.60
N LYS A 43 -0.50 5.22 22.69
CA LYS A 43 -0.92 4.88 24.07
C LYS A 43 -2.43 5.05 24.33
N ARG A 44 -3.13 5.79 23.48
CA ARG A 44 -4.57 6.05 23.56
C ARG A 44 -5.40 5.12 22.67
N MET A 45 -4.78 4.19 21.98
CA MET A 45 -5.47 3.24 21.11
C MET A 45 -6.10 2.11 21.91
N TYR A 46 -7.22 1.58 21.42
CA TYR A 46 -7.99 0.50 22.05
C TYR A 46 -7.54 -0.89 21.62
N CYS A 47 -6.78 -1.00 20.51
CA CYS A 47 -6.31 -2.28 19.97
C CYS A 47 -4.77 -2.36 19.98
N ASN A 48 -4.25 -3.56 19.76
CA ASN A 48 -2.82 -3.70 19.51
C ASN A 48 -2.42 -2.89 18.28
N HIS A 49 -1.24 -2.29 18.33
CA HIS A 49 -0.82 -1.41 17.24
C HIS A 49 0.69 -1.41 17.06
N ALA A 50 1.10 -1.12 15.83
CA ALA A 50 2.45 -0.75 15.47
C ALA A 50 2.41 0.24 14.31
N PHE A 51 3.55 0.83 13.97
CA PHE A 51 3.64 1.91 13.00
C PHE A 51 4.63 1.58 11.90
N TYR A 52 4.28 1.92 10.67
CA TYR A 52 5.23 1.92 9.57
C TYR A 52 6.11 3.16 9.59
N PHE A 53 7.39 2.98 9.26
CA PHE A 53 8.30 4.09 9.00
C PHE A 53 8.31 4.38 7.49
N GLY A 54 8.07 5.62 7.09
CA GLY A 54 8.02 6.02 5.69
C GLY A 54 9.40 6.15 5.07
N ALA A 55 9.65 5.41 3.99
CA ALA A 55 10.83 5.58 3.16
C ALA A 55 10.67 6.79 2.24
N THR A 56 11.76 7.52 2.03
CA THR A 56 11.91 8.61 1.06
C THR A 56 13.21 8.42 0.27
N ALA A 57 13.38 9.17 -0.82
CA ALA A 57 14.62 9.18 -1.58
C ALA A 57 15.84 9.68 -0.77
N GLU A 58 15.62 10.36 0.38
CA GLU A 58 16.67 11.00 1.17
C GLU A 58 16.97 10.26 2.48
N ASN A 59 16.00 9.49 3.04
CA ASN A 59 16.13 8.89 4.37
C ASN A 59 16.53 7.41 4.38
N TYR A 60 16.83 6.81 3.23
CA TYR A 60 17.09 5.37 3.10
C TYR A 60 18.17 4.84 4.06
N GLN A 61 19.18 5.66 4.41
CA GLN A 61 20.23 5.28 5.36
C GLN A 61 19.69 5.06 6.79
N LEU A 62 18.58 5.70 7.16
CA LEU A 62 17.95 5.50 8.47
C LEU A 62 17.30 4.13 8.60
N LEU A 63 16.95 3.48 7.48
CA LEU A 63 16.19 2.24 7.44
C LEU A 63 16.94 1.04 8.05
N GLU A 64 18.27 1.08 8.08
CA GLU A 64 19.09 0.06 8.75
C GLU A 64 18.89 0.07 10.27
N LYS A 65 18.66 1.27 10.84
CA LYS A 65 18.50 1.47 12.28
C LYS A 65 17.12 1.04 12.80
N LEU A 66 16.20 0.66 11.91
CA LEU A 66 14.84 0.27 12.31
C LEU A 66 14.76 -1.18 12.83
N LYS A 67 15.83 -1.99 12.70
CA LYS A 67 15.84 -3.41 13.06
C LYS A 67 15.27 -3.64 14.46
N ASP A 68 15.76 -2.91 15.43
CA ASP A 68 15.41 -3.06 16.85
C ASP A 68 14.51 -1.92 17.36
N LEU A 69 13.91 -1.13 16.47
CA LEU A 69 13.03 -0.03 16.85
C LEU A 69 11.68 -0.58 17.32
N ASN A 70 11.42 -0.45 18.62
CA ASN A 70 10.17 -0.89 19.23
C ASN A 70 8.96 -0.16 18.64
N GLY A 71 7.89 -0.93 18.37
CA GLY A 71 6.66 -0.39 17.78
C GLY A 71 6.73 -0.17 16.26
N CYS A 72 7.89 -0.43 15.62
CA CYS A 72 8.02 -0.36 14.17
C CYS A 72 7.73 -1.73 13.54
N CYS A 73 6.61 -1.85 12.80
CA CYS A 73 6.21 -3.09 12.11
C CYS A 73 6.92 -3.28 10.77
N GLY A 74 7.36 -2.21 10.11
CA GLY A 74 7.96 -2.29 8.78
C GLY A 74 8.28 -0.93 8.19
N ILE A 75 8.73 -0.96 6.95
CA ILE A 75 9.04 0.21 6.13
C ILE A 75 7.92 0.36 5.11
N LYS A 76 7.36 1.56 4.96
CA LYS A 76 6.37 1.85 3.92
C LYS A 76 7.02 2.61 2.77
N LEU A 77 6.85 2.08 1.56
CA LEU A 77 7.28 2.67 0.31
C LEU A 77 6.07 3.04 -0.55
N PHE A 78 6.06 4.24 -1.12
CA PHE A 78 5.11 4.66 -2.15
C PHE A 78 5.84 4.74 -3.49
N ALA A 79 5.67 3.75 -4.35
CA ALA A 79 6.27 3.71 -5.69
C ALA A 79 5.51 4.59 -6.70
N GLY A 80 4.31 5.03 -6.34
CA GLY A 80 3.47 5.96 -7.09
C GLY A 80 2.39 6.58 -6.22
N SER A 81 1.71 7.59 -6.76
CA SER A 81 0.49 8.14 -6.18
C SER A 81 0.60 8.65 -4.73
N SER A 82 1.73 9.19 -4.35
CA SER A 82 1.90 9.78 -3.03
C SER A 82 1.96 11.30 -3.08
N THR A 83 1.80 11.93 -1.92
CA THR A 83 1.92 13.37 -1.72
C THR A 83 3.16 13.72 -0.93
N GLY A 84 3.68 14.93 -1.13
CA GLY A 84 4.86 15.40 -0.44
C GLY A 84 6.14 14.64 -0.83
N ASN A 85 7.02 14.42 0.15
CA ASN A 85 8.31 13.74 -0.05
C ASN A 85 8.25 12.20 0.08
N LEU A 86 7.06 11.61 0.22
CA LEU A 86 6.90 10.16 0.36
C LEU A 86 6.98 9.40 -0.97
N LEU A 87 6.94 10.09 -2.11
CA LEU A 87 7.04 9.43 -3.42
C LEU A 87 8.48 9.00 -3.69
N VAL A 88 8.66 7.70 -4.01
CA VAL A 88 9.93 7.11 -4.43
C VAL A 88 9.65 6.33 -5.72
N ASP A 89 9.65 7.02 -6.86
CA ASP A 89 9.26 6.47 -8.17
C ASP A 89 10.44 6.00 -9.04
N LYS A 90 11.65 6.50 -8.75
CA LYS A 90 12.85 6.12 -9.51
C LYS A 90 13.38 4.75 -9.07
N GLU A 91 13.70 3.88 -10.04
CA GLU A 91 14.18 2.52 -9.77
C GLU A 91 15.43 2.51 -8.87
N ASP A 92 16.39 3.42 -9.09
CA ASP A 92 17.61 3.54 -8.29
C ASP A 92 17.31 3.90 -6.81
N ASP A 93 16.32 4.77 -6.56
CA ASP A 93 15.96 5.16 -5.21
C ASP A 93 15.16 4.03 -4.52
N ILE A 94 14.29 3.35 -5.24
CA ILE A 94 13.62 2.12 -4.77
C ILE A 94 14.68 1.07 -4.38
N GLU A 95 15.70 0.87 -5.21
CA GLU A 95 16.79 -0.07 -4.93
C GLU A 95 17.57 0.32 -3.65
N LYS A 96 17.87 1.60 -3.45
CA LYS A 96 18.51 2.08 -2.22
C LYS A 96 17.63 1.78 -1.00
N VAL A 97 16.32 2.01 -1.06
CA VAL A 97 15.39 1.68 0.02
C VAL A 97 15.47 0.18 0.35
N PHE A 98 15.37 -0.70 -0.64
CA PHE A 98 15.46 -2.13 -0.41
C PHE A 98 16.82 -2.57 0.11
N LYS A 99 17.92 -2.02 -0.42
CA LYS A 99 19.28 -2.33 0.01
C LYS A 99 19.47 -2.07 1.51
N HIS A 100 19.00 -0.92 1.99
CA HIS A 100 19.14 -0.49 3.40
C HIS A 100 17.98 -0.98 4.30
N ALA A 101 16.97 -1.65 3.74
CA ALA A 101 15.84 -2.14 4.53
C ALA A 101 16.27 -3.21 5.53
N SER A 102 15.99 -2.99 6.81
CA SER A 102 16.21 -3.93 7.91
C SER A 102 14.93 -4.66 8.36
N LYS A 103 13.78 -4.24 7.84
CA LYS A 103 12.43 -4.82 8.06
C LYS A 103 11.75 -5.06 6.71
N VAL A 104 10.57 -5.69 6.74
CA VAL A 104 9.74 -5.83 5.53
C VAL A 104 9.41 -4.47 4.93
N VAL A 105 9.47 -4.37 3.59
CA VAL A 105 9.06 -3.17 2.86
C VAL A 105 7.64 -3.39 2.33
N ALA A 106 6.68 -2.68 2.90
CA ALA A 106 5.30 -2.66 2.43
C ALA A 106 5.13 -1.58 1.34
N VAL A 107 4.66 -1.97 0.18
CA VAL A 107 4.70 -1.11 -1.02
C VAL A 107 3.31 -0.79 -1.53
N HIS A 108 3.00 0.51 -1.66
CA HIS A 108 1.94 0.96 -2.57
C HIS A 108 2.51 0.91 -3.99
N SER A 109 2.05 -0.07 -4.76
CA SER A 109 2.66 -0.44 -6.04
C SER A 109 1.84 0.07 -7.23
N GLU A 110 2.12 1.31 -7.62
CA GLU A 110 1.62 1.90 -8.86
C GLU A 110 2.77 2.57 -9.61
N ASP A 111 2.80 2.45 -10.93
CA ASP A 111 3.86 3.03 -11.77
C ASP A 111 3.58 4.51 -12.04
N GLU A 112 4.37 5.38 -11.42
CA GLU A 112 4.18 6.83 -11.49
C GLU A 112 4.37 7.40 -12.90
N GLU A 113 5.26 6.81 -13.71
CA GLU A 113 5.47 7.26 -15.09
C GLU A 113 4.23 6.98 -15.94
N ILE A 114 3.67 5.76 -15.82
CA ILE A 114 2.43 5.40 -16.52
C ILE A 114 1.25 6.26 -15.99
N LEU A 115 1.16 6.49 -14.70
CA LEU A 115 0.16 7.39 -14.11
C LEU A 115 0.23 8.80 -14.73
N LYS A 116 1.43 9.39 -14.84
CA LYS A 116 1.64 10.70 -15.45
C LYS A 116 1.18 10.74 -16.92
N LEU A 117 1.53 9.71 -17.71
CA LEU A 117 1.12 9.59 -19.11
C LEU A 117 -0.40 9.47 -19.26
N ARG A 118 -1.05 8.74 -18.37
CA ARG A 118 -2.49 8.47 -18.41
C ARG A 118 -3.35 9.56 -17.75
N LYS A 119 -2.75 10.52 -17.06
CA LYS A 119 -3.46 11.63 -16.38
C LYS A 119 -4.40 12.40 -17.30
N LYS A 120 -4.10 12.44 -18.60
CA LYS A 120 -4.97 13.04 -19.63
C LYS A 120 -6.34 12.38 -19.80
N LEU A 121 -6.51 11.15 -19.26
CA LEU A 121 -7.78 10.41 -19.29
C LEU A 121 -8.72 10.78 -18.13
N ILE A 122 -8.28 11.66 -17.23
CA ILE A 122 -9.12 12.14 -16.12
C ILE A 122 -10.12 13.14 -16.66
N GLU A 123 -11.40 12.85 -16.47
CA GLU A 123 -12.49 13.77 -16.69
C GLU A 123 -12.95 14.36 -15.36
N LYS A 124 -12.81 15.67 -15.19
CA LYS A 124 -13.19 16.35 -13.94
C LYS A 124 -14.67 16.13 -13.63
N GLY A 125 -14.96 15.63 -12.43
CA GLY A 125 -16.35 15.34 -12.01
C GLY A 125 -16.86 13.96 -12.43
N ASN A 126 -16.13 13.22 -13.25
CA ASN A 126 -16.49 11.87 -13.67
C ASN A 126 -15.61 10.83 -12.94
N VAL A 127 -16.11 10.32 -11.83
CA VAL A 127 -15.38 9.33 -11.00
C VAL A 127 -15.13 8.00 -11.75
N LYS A 128 -15.90 7.67 -12.76
CA LYS A 128 -15.73 6.45 -13.57
C LYS A 128 -14.42 6.44 -14.35
N THR A 129 -13.79 7.61 -14.57
CA THR A 129 -12.48 7.68 -15.21
C THR A 129 -11.35 7.29 -14.26
N HIS A 130 -11.63 7.18 -12.95
CA HIS A 130 -10.63 6.83 -11.95
C HIS A 130 -9.94 5.47 -12.21
N PRO A 131 -10.66 4.34 -12.39
CA PRO A 131 -10.05 3.07 -12.76
C PRO A 131 -9.52 3.03 -14.20
N ILE A 132 -9.93 3.97 -15.07
CA ILE A 132 -9.44 4.04 -16.44
C ILE A 132 -8.02 4.60 -16.49
N TRP A 133 -7.74 5.71 -15.83
CA TRP A 133 -6.40 6.30 -15.85
C TRP A 133 -5.41 5.57 -14.93
N ARG A 134 -5.90 4.95 -13.86
CA ARG A 134 -5.14 4.07 -12.96
C ARG A 134 -5.41 2.61 -13.29
N ASN A 135 -5.17 2.21 -14.55
CA ASN A 135 -5.51 0.88 -15.03
C ASN A 135 -4.61 -0.24 -14.44
N GLU A 136 -4.87 -1.47 -14.87
CA GLU A 136 -4.15 -2.67 -14.44
C GLU A 136 -2.66 -2.62 -14.80
N GLU A 137 -2.29 -1.98 -15.92
CA GLU A 137 -0.90 -1.83 -16.33
C GLU A 137 -0.08 -1.01 -15.34
N VAL A 138 -0.70 0.05 -14.78
CA VAL A 138 -0.07 0.88 -13.73
C VAL A 138 0.32 0.03 -12.53
N ALA A 139 -0.55 -0.90 -12.11
CA ALA A 139 -0.32 -1.77 -10.96
C ALA A 139 0.72 -2.85 -11.27
N ILE A 140 0.51 -3.64 -12.31
CA ILE A 140 1.38 -4.79 -12.61
C ILE A 140 2.80 -4.38 -13.02
N SER A 141 2.98 -3.24 -13.73
CA SER A 141 4.31 -2.72 -14.09
C SER A 141 5.14 -2.46 -12.85
N SER A 142 4.58 -1.71 -11.89
CA SER A 142 5.25 -1.42 -10.62
C SER A 142 5.51 -2.70 -9.82
N THR A 143 4.51 -3.58 -9.69
CA THR A 143 4.64 -4.82 -8.91
C THR A 143 5.75 -5.72 -9.45
N ARG A 144 5.89 -5.86 -10.76
CA ARG A 144 7.01 -6.60 -11.38
C ARG A 144 8.36 -5.96 -11.06
N LYS A 145 8.47 -4.65 -11.14
CA LYS A 145 9.69 -3.89 -10.80
C LYS A 145 10.09 -4.13 -9.34
N ILE A 146 9.16 -3.97 -8.40
CA ILE A 146 9.39 -4.17 -6.97
C ILE A 146 9.84 -5.60 -6.67
N VAL A 147 9.12 -6.60 -7.19
CA VAL A 147 9.45 -8.02 -6.96
C VAL A 147 10.83 -8.38 -7.51
N LYS A 148 11.19 -7.87 -8.70
CA LYS A 148 12.51 -8.06 -9.30
C LYS A 148 13.62 -7.52 -8.39
N ILE A 149 13.47 -6.29 -7.87
CA ILE A 149 14.44 -5.66 -6.98
C ILE A 149 14.54 -6.44 -5.66
N ALA A 150 13.40 -6.73 -5.03
CA ALA A 150 13.36 -7.44 -3.75
C ALA A 150 14.01 -8.82 -3.83
N LYS A 151 13.73 -9.59 -4.88
CA LYS A 151 14.34 -10.90 -5.10
C LYS A 151 15.85 -10.81 -5.36
N ARG A 152 16.30 -9.89 -6.21
CA ARG A 152 17.72 -9.68 -6.50
C ARG A 152 18.52 -9.35 -5.25
N LEU A 153 17.94 -8.53 -4.34
CA LEU A 153 18.58 -8.11 -3.10
C LEU A 153 18.30 -9.06 -1.92
N ASN A 154 17.54 -10.15 -2.15
CA ASN A 154 17.09 -11.08 -1.10
C ASN A 154 16.40 -10.37 0.08
N LYS A 155 15.52 -9.41 -0.21
CA LYS A 155 14.78 -8.63 0.78
C LYS A 155 13.30 -9.01 0.80
N LYS A 156 12.67 -8.82 1.95
CA LYS A 156 11.23 -9.04 2.11
C LYS A 156 10.44 -7.86 1.57
N ALA A 157 9.45 -8.14 0.72
CA ALA A 157 8.48 -7.15 0.25
C ALA A 157 7.05 -7.64 0.52
N HIS A 158 6.19 -6.71 0.87
CA HIS A 158 4.75 -6.92 1.00
C HIS A 158 4.01 -5.97 0.06
N ILE A 159 3.31 -6.53 -0.92
CA ILE A 159 2.54 -5.73 -1.87
C ILE A 159 1.17 -5.46 -1.26
N LEU A 160 0.92 -4.19 -0.95
CA LEU A 160 -0.31 -3.74 -0.31
C LEU A 160 -1.48 -3.73 -1.28
N HIS A 161 -2.69 -4.00 -0.77
CA HIS A 161 -3.97 -3.76 -1.46
C HIS A 161 -3.97 -4.14 -2.94
N VAL A 162 -3.56 -5.36 -3.28
CA VAL A 162 -3.57 -5.89 -4.66
C VAL A 162 -4.99 -5.86 -5.21
N THR A 163 -5.13 -5.35 -6.45
CA THR A 163 -6.44 -5.09 -7.06
C THR A 163 -6.66 -5.76 -8.41
N THR A 164 -5.61 -6.29 -9.04
CA THR A 164 -5.70 -6.82 -10.40
C THR A 164 -5.49 -8.33 -10.46
N LYS A 165 -6.15 -8.98 -11.42
CA LYS A 165 -5.92 -10.41 -11.71
C LYS A 165 -4.50 -10.69 -12.17
N GLU A 166 -3.89 -9.76 -12.92
CA GLU A 166 -2.52 -9.85 -13.40
C GLU A 166 -1.52 -9.86 -12.24
N GLU A 167 -1.75 -9.02 -11.22
CA GLU A 167 -0.93 -9.03 -10.00
C GLU A 167 -1.10 -10.34 -9.22
N VAL A 168 -2.34 -10.82 -9.03
CA VAL A 168 -2.61 -12.09 -8.35
C VAL A 168 -1.88 -13.24 -9.06
N ASP A 169 -1.99 -13.34 -10.39
CA ASP A 169 -1.36 -14.40 -11.18
C ASP A 169 0.17 -14.34 -11.08
N PHE A 170 0.73 -13.14 -11.16
CA PHE A 170 2.17 -12.94 -11.05
C PHE A 170 2.68 -13.23 -9.62
N LEU A 171 2.02 -12.70 -8.59
CA LEU A 171 2.45 -12.84 -7.20
C LEU A 171 2.30 -14.27 -6.69
N SER A 172 1.25 -15.00 -7.08
CA SER A 172 1.06 -16.40 -6.71
C SER A 172 2.23 -17.30 -7.17
N GLN A 173 2.89 -16.94 -8.28
CA GLN A 173 4.07 -17.63 -8.82
C GLN A 173 5.39 -17.09 -8.27
N ASN A 174 5.37 -16.02 -7.49
CA ASN A 174 6.55 -15.30 -7.02
C ASN A 174 6.66 -15.21 -5.50
N LYS A 175 6.17 -16.24 -4.78
CA LYS A 175 6.22 -16.35 -3.32
C LYS A 175 7.64 -16.36 -2.72
N GLY A 176 7.78 -16.71 -1.49
CA GLY A 176 9.02 -16.72 -0.72
C GLY A 176 9.16 -15.44 0.12
N ASN A 177 10.09 -14.58 -0.23
CA ASN A 177 10.25 -13.28 0.45
C ASN A 177 9.21 -12.22 0.02
N ILE A 178 8.27 -12.60 -0.85
CA ILE A 178 7.22 -11.72 -1.37
C ILE A 178 5.88 -12.19 -0.82
N THR A 179 5.18 -11.28 -0.17
CA THR A 179 3.81 -11.47 0.33
C THR A 179 2.89 -10.39 -0.25
N PHE A 180 1.58 -10.59 -0.21
CA PHE A 180 0.61 -9.58 -0.64
C PHE A 180 -0.71 -9.67 0.12
N GLU A 181 -1.42 -8.57 0.16
CA GLU A 181 -2.73 -8.45 0.80
C GLU A 181 -3.83 -8.04 -0.18
N ILE A 182 -5.07 -8.33 0.17
CA ILE A 182 -6.27 -7.87 -0.51
C ILE A 182 -7.19 -7.22 0.53
N THR A 183 -7.71 -6.02 0.23
CA THR A 183 -8.55 -5.31 1.19
C THR A 183 -10.04 -5.64 1.03
N PRO A 184 -10.84 -5.54 2.12
CA PRO A 184 -12.28 -5.81 2.09
C PRO A 184 -13.03 -5.01 1.02
N GLN A 185 -12.63 -3.77 0.75
CA GLN A 185 -13.28 -2.91 -0.24
C GLN A 185 -13.20 -3.51 -1.65
N HIS A 186 -12.04 -4.11 -2.01
CA HIS A 186 -11.84 -4.76 -3.30
C HIS A 186 -12.48 -6.15 -3.38
N LEU A 187 -12.91 -6.71 -2.23
CA LEU A 187 -13.65 -7.97 -2.15
C LEU A 187 -15.17 -7.78 -2.05
N THR A 188 -15.65 -6.55 -1.87
CA THR A 188 -17.09 -6.27 -1.70
C THR A 188 -17.69 -5.39 -2.78
N MET A 189 -16.84 -4.74 -3.59
CA MET A 189 -17.27 -3.80 -4.62
C MET A 189 -16.57 -4.09 -5.96
N TYR A 190 -17.22 -3.76 -7.06
CA TYR A 190 -16.64 -3.77 -8.41
C TYR A 190 -17.19 -2.62 -9.26
N ALA A 191 -16.41 -2.21 -10.25
CA ALA A 191 -16.80 -1.18 -11.24
C ALA A 191 -17.64 -1.83 -12.38
N PRO A 192 -18.58 -1.08 -12.99
CA PRO A 192 -18.91 0.31 -12.73
C PRO A 192 -19.89 0.51 -11.55
N ASP A 193 -20.49 -0.54 -11.02
CA ASP A 193 -21.60 -0.53 -10.06
C ASP A 193 -21.33 0.33 -8.82
N CYS A 194 -20.12 0.21 -8.25
CA CYS A 194 -19.76 0.99 -7.06
C CYS A 194 -19.70 2.49 -7.34
N TYR A 195 -19.21 2.88 -8.50
CA TYR A 195 -19.16 4.30 -8.92
C TYR A 195 -20.52 4.84 -9.26
N ASP A 196 -21.43 4.02 -9.82
CA ASP A 196 -22.81 4.40 -10.08
C ASP A 196 -23.61 4.63 -8.79
N LYS A 197 -23.37 3.80 -7.77
CA LYS A 197 -24.11 3.86 -6.51
C LYS A 197 -23.53 4.86 -5.50
N LEU A 198 -22.20 4.94 -5.40
CA LEU A 198 -21.49 5.67 -4.34
C LEU A 198 -20.78 6.92 -4.85
N GLY A 199 -20.62 7.08 -6.17
CA GLY A 199 -19.89 8.22 -6.74
C GLY A 199 -18.47 8.32 -6.21
N SER A 200 -18.07 9.49 -5.73
CA SER A 200 -16.74 9.75 -5.19
C SER A 200 -16.43 9.00 -3.87
N TYR A 201 -17.44 8.50 -3.16
CA TYR A 201 -17.21 7.66 -1.98
C TYR A 201 -16.60 6.30 -2.31
N ALA A 202 -16.70 5.83 -3.56
CA ALA A 202 -16.02 4.62 -4.02
C ALA A 202 -14.58 4.90 -4.49
N GLN A 203 -14.15 6.16 -4.55
CA GLN A 203 -12.84 6.53 -5.06
C GLN A 203 -11.75 6.28 -4.04
N MET A 204 -10.82 5.37 -4.35
CA MET A 204 -9.66 5.02 -3.54
C MET A 204 -8.45 4.66 -4.41
N ASN A 205 -7.28 4.57 -3.81
CA ASN A 205 -6.01 4.22 -4.49
C ASN A 205 -5.41 2.95 -3.87
N PRO A 206 -5.20 1.89 -4.65
CA PRO A 206 -5.59 1.71 -6.05
C PRO A 206 -7.12 1.65 -6.22
N PRO A 207 -7.65 1.86 -7.45
CA PRO A 207 -9.08 1.94 -7.67
C PRO A 207 -9.79 0.58 -7.54
N ILE A 208 -11.08 0.63 -7.27
CA ILE A 208 -11.96 -0.52 -7.42
C ILE A 208 -12.11 -0.80 -8.91
N ARG A 209 -11.89 -2.07 -9.31
CA ARG A 209 -11.82 -2.50 -10.70
C ARG A 209 -13.08 -3.23 -11.13
N ASP A 210 -13.12 -3.66 -12.40
CA ASP A 210 -14.25 -4.39 -12.95
C ASP A 210 -14.41 -5.79 -12.31
N LYS A 211 -15.52 -6.43 -12.66
CA LYS A 211 -15.93 -7.71 -12.09
C LYS A 211 -14.92 -8.84 -12.32
N SER A 212 -14.19 -8.82 -13.43
CA SER A 212 -13.19 -9.87 -13.72
C SER A 212 -12.04 -9.86 -12.73
N HIS A 213 -11.60 -8.69 -12.30
CA HIS A 213 -10.58 -8.53 -11.25
C HIS A 213 -11.15 -8.95 -9.88
N TYR A 214 -12.34 -8.48 -9.53
CA TYR A 214 -13.05 -8.86 -8.30
C TYR A 214 -13.16 -10.40 -8.15
N GLU A 215 -13.59 -11.11 -9.19
CA GLU A 215 -13.72 -12.57 -9.18
C GLU A 215 -12.35 -13.25 -8.96
N ARG A 216 -11.27 -12.70 -9.55
CA ARG A 216 -9.91 -13.25 -9.38
C ARG A 216 -9.36 -12.99 -7.97
N LEU A 217 -9.68 -11.86 -7.35
CA LEU A 217 -9.33 -11.60 -5.94
C LEU A 217 -10.02 -12.62 -5.02
N TRP A 218 -11.29 -12.88 -5.21
CA TRP A 218 -11.99 -13.93 -4.45
C TRP A 218 -11.42 -15.34 -4.68
N TYR A 219 -11.00 -15.62 -5.91
CA TYR A 219 -10.32 -16.89 -6.21
C TYR A 219 -9.00 -16.98 -5.40
N ALA A 220 -8.24 -15.91 -5.31
CA ALA A 220 -7.01 -15.88 -4.52
C ALA A 220 -7.26 -16.15 -3.04
N VAL A 221 -8.28 -15.51 -2.45
CA VAL A 221 -8.66 -15.72 -1.05
C VAL A 221 -9.08 -17.17 -0.78
N ARG A 222 -9.94 -17.73 -1.63
CA ARG A 222 -10.44 -19.12 -1.48
C ARG A 222 -9.35 -20.19 -1.63
N ASN A 223 -8.28 -19.88 -2.35
CA ASN A 223 -7.17 -20.80 -2.62
C ASN A 223 -5.91 -20.45 -1.81
N ASN A 224 -6.01 -19.55 -0.83
CA ASN A 224 -4.91 -19.12 0.03
C ASN A 224 -3.68 -18.60 -0.77
N TYR A 225 -3.91 -17.83 -1.82
CA TYR A 225 -2.85 -17.24 -2.62
C TYR A 225 -2.33 -15.93 -1.99
N ASN A 226 -3.22 -15.17 -1.35
CA ASN A 226 -2.86 -13.99 -0.55
C ASN A 226 -2.33 -14.42 0.82
N ASP A 227 -1.61 -13.53 1.46
CA ASP A 227 -0.98 -13.76 2.76
C ASP A 227 -1.75 -13.07 3.90
N THR A 228 -2.61 -12.10 3.55
CA THR A 228 -3.55 -11.39 4.44
C THR A 228 -4.75 -10.86 3.66
#